data_d35b3f47310fbad0b1eb2845d6724aaa
#
_entry.id   d35b3f47310fbad0b1eb2845d6724aaa
#
_cell.length_a   1.000
_cell.length_b   1.000
_cell.length_c   1.000
_cell.angle_alpha   90.00
_cell.angle_beta   90.00
_cell.angle_gamma   90.00
#
_symmetry.space_group_name_H-M   'P 1'
#
loop_
_entity.id
_entity.type
_entity.pdbx_description
1 polymer ?
#
loop_
_entity_poly.entity_id
_entity_poly.type
_entity_poly.pdbx_seq_one_letter_code
_entity_poly.pdbx_strand_id
1 'polypeptide(L)'
;MEGDIPAQPQAAQREAAQGSSRFLLLVVFLAGIGTLGIEMIASRLLAPYFGTSQPIWAVVIGLTLIYLTIGYRLGGSLADRRPDEKTLYKIITWAGFITGFIPLLADPILRFSQGTIARVAVGSFLGALFGVLILFAAPVILMAMVSPFAIRLQLRKVENGIASAGRTAGSLSALSTVGSIVGTFLTVLYLIPEIGTARTTYLIAVFLIVVGLVGLRDWRYLVMLLVVVGLFFFTTTTRGNIKSADCGGCTLIDEQESAYNYIQIATSESQSYGPQVNLILNEGQAIHSIYHPRYEQTNNPLDLLTGGGPWDYFTVAPYFFPDRDPSTVKSFAMLGSATGTVPKQFLAVYGADAKIDAVEIDPAIIAMGRKHFQLRDASDDPTHPNYKTHPDDARYWLATQGGSYDVIGMDAYHQPYIPFHLATVEFFQLVKDHLTPDGVAVVNAGKGPDGDDRLGVALAGTMRQVFPQVFVIDTAGFGNQILVGVNRPVGDGALNFKQNYDRMQVPVLHTVMDWALRLGAAPVHEFLPTDARYAAFTDDKAPVEQLIDSLIFAQIK
;
A
#
# COMPACT_ATOMS: atom_id res chain seq x y z
N MET A 1 74.82 14.81 -31.32
CA MET A 1 74.10 13.81 -30.48
C MET A 1 73.05 14.50 -29.70
N GLU A 2 71.85 14.67 -30.30
CA GLU A 2 70.69 15.12 -29.63
C GLU A 2 70.03 13.95 -28.94
N GLY A 3 69.95 14.01 -27.63
CA GLY A 3 69.36 12.96 -26.83
C GLY A 3 67.84 13.10 -26.82
N ASP A 4 67.15 12.09 -27.31
CA ASP A 4 65.72 11.88 -27.20
C ASP A 4 65.30 11.85 -25.73
N ILE A 5 64.51 12.81 -25.30
CA ILE A 5 63.82 12.84 -24.01
C ILE A 5 62.51 12.07 -24.18
N PRO A 6 62.25 11.04 -23.36
CA PRO A 6 61.07 10.15 -23.56
C PRO A 6 59.75 10.87 -23.32
N ALA A 7 58.87 10.86 -24.34
CA ALA A 7 57.53 11.43 -24.35
C ALA A 7 56.50 10.67 -23.51
N GLN A 8 56.87 9.95 -22.45
CA GLN A 8 55.98 9.04 -21.69
C GLN A 8 55.20 9.61 -20.51
N PRO A 9 55.47 10.80 -19.89
CA PRO A 9 54.63 11.23 -18.74
C PRO A 9 53.28 11.84 -19.12
N GLN A 10 53.14 12.45 -20.31
CA GLN A 10 51.95 13.17 -20.69
C GLN A 10 50.76 12.26 -21.12
N ALA A 11 51.03 11.15 -21.78
CA ALA A 11 50.01 10.21 -22.21
C ALA A 11 49.38 9.48 -21.01
N ALA A 12 50.21 8.98 -20.09
CA ALA A 12 49.75 8.31 -18.86
C ALA A 12 48.98 9.27 -17.93
N GLN A 13 49.36 10.56 -17.86
CA GLN A 13 48.64 11.58 -17.12
C GLN A 13 47.28 11.90 -17.77
N ARG A 14 47.20 11.94 -19.10
CA ARG A 14 45.92 12.14 -19.83
C ARG A 14 44.99 10.96 -19.67
N GLU A 15 45.46 9.71 -19.73
CA GLU A 15 44.68 8.52 -19.50
C GLU A 15 44.16 8.43 -18.05
N ALA A 16 45.01 8.72 -17.06
CA ALA A 16 44.61 8.81 -15.65
C ALA A 16 43.55 9.91 -15.38
N ALA A 17 43.70 11.07 -16.02
CA ALA A 17 42.74 12.17 -15.92
C ALA A 17 41.40 11.83 -16.60
N GLN A 18 41.42 11.12 -17.73
CA GLN A 18 40.23 10.62 -18.40
C GLN A 18 39.53 9.53 -17.59
N GLY A 19 40.29 8.59 -17.01
CA GLY A 19 39.73 7.55 -16.12
C GLY A 19 39.06 8.12 -14.88
N SER A 20 39.70 9.10 -14.24
CA SER A 20 39.11 9.82 -13.08
C SER A 20 37.85 10.62 -13.45
N SER A 21 37.78 11.16 -14.66
CA SER A 21 36.58 11.85 -15.14
C SER A 21 35.42 10.90 -15.39
N ARG A 22 35.66 9.71 -15.99
CA ARG A 22 34.63 8.69 -16.23
C ARG A 22 34.09 8.11 -14.93
N PHE A 23 34.97 7.85 -13.96
CA PHE A 23 34.54 7.36 -12.65
C PHE A 23 33.68 8.39 -11.91
N LEU A 24 34.00 9.67 -11.99
CA LEU A 24 33.18 10.74 -11.41
C LEU A 24 31.77 10.78 -12.02
N LEU A 25 31.66 10.61 -13.34
CA LEU A 25 30.35 10.51 -14.01
C LEU A 25 29.54 9.31 -13.51
N LEU A 26 30.19 8.15 -13.40
CA LEU A 26 29.56 6.96 -12.83
C LEU A 26 29.06 7.22 -11.40
N VAL A 27 29.87 7.85 -10.56
CA VAL A 27 29.52 8.19 -9.17
C VAL A 27 28.28 9.09 -9.10
N VAL A 28 28.17 10.10 -9.99
CA VAL A 28 26.99 10.98 -10.05
C VAL A 28 25.73 10.20 -10.43
N PHE A 29 25.84 9.33 -11.43
CA PHE A 29 24.72 8.45 -11.83
C PHE A 29 24.28 7.53 -10.69
N LEU A 30 25.23 6.87 -10.03
CA LEU A 30 24.95 5.96 -8.93
C LEU A 30 24.41 6.68 -7.68
N ALA A 31 24.88 7.91 -7.44
CA ALA A 31 24.32 8.77 -6.39
C ALA A 31 22.86 9.15 -6.68
N GLY A 32 22.51 9.39 -7.95
CA GLY A 32 21.14 9.58 -8.36
C GLY A 32 20.27 8.37 -8.04
N ILE A 33 20.73 7.15 -8.39
CA ILE A 33 20.04 5.90 -8.05
C ILE A 33 19.79 5.81 -6.54
N GLY A 34 20.81 6.04 -5.72
CA GLY A 34 20.71 5.96 -4.26
C GLY A 34 19.75 6.99 -3.68
N THR A 35 19.76 8.23 -4.19
CA THR A 35 18.91 9.31 -3.64
C THR A 35 17.42 8.98 -3.77
N LEU A 36 16.94 8.71 -4.98
CA LEU A 36 15.51 8.40 -5.19
C LEU A 36 15.16 6.99 -4.72
N GLY A 37 16.09 6.04 -4.75
CA GLY A 37 15.91 4.74 -4.13
C GLY A 37 15.62 4.83 -2.62
N ILE A 38 16.34 5.70 -1.90
CA ILE A 38 16.10 5.96 -0.47
C ILE A 38 14.75 6.64 -0.24
N GLU A 39 14.32 7.54 -1.12
CA GLU A 39 13.00 8.18 -1.03
C GLU A 39 11.86 7.16 -1.20
N MET A 40 11.98 6.25 -2.16
CA MET A 40 11.00 5.17 -2.35
C MET A 40 10.96 4.23 -1.14
N ILE A 41 12.11 3.94 -0.54
CA ILE A 41 12.20 3.17 0.71
C ILE A 41 11.48 3.92 1.84
N ALA A 42 11.62 5.25 1.92
CA ALA A 42 10.95 6.04 2.96
C ALA A 42 9.44 5.88 2.92
N SER A 43 8.82 5.99 1.74
CA SER A 43 7.37 5.80 1.58
C SER A 43 6.92 4.39 2.02
N ARG A 44 7.70 3.36 1.67
CA ARG A 44 7.39 1.96 2.04
C ARG A 44 7.56 1.68 3.53
N LEU A 45 8.57 2.25 4.18
CA LEU A 45 8.78 2.10 5.63
C LEU A 45 7.70 2.82 6.45
N LEU A 46 7.14 3.92 5.94
CA LEU A 46 6.08 4.66 6.61
C LEU A 46 4.70 3.99 6.46
N ALA A 47 4.46 3.34 5.33
CA ALA A 47 3.16 2.77 4.99
C ALA A 47 2.56 1.88 6.10
N PRO A 48 3.32 0.94 6.74
CA PRO A 48 2.79 0.10 7.82
C PRO A 48 2.43 0.84 9.11
N TYR A 49 2.84 2.11 9.28
CA TYR A 49 2.64 2.89 10.51
C TYR A 49 1.67 4.05 10.34
N PHE A 50 1.65 4.69 9.18
CA PHE A 50 0.93 5.93 8.92
C PHE A 50 0.04 5.88 7.68
N GLY A 51 0.02 4.75 6.96
CA GLY A 51 -0.69 4.61 5.69
C GLY A 51 0.02 5.31 4.53
N THR A 52 -0.70 5.45 3.40
CA THR A 52 -0.17 6.00 2.14
C THR A 52 -1.02 7.16 1.61
N SER A 53 -1.65 7.91 2.52
CA SER A 53 -2.50 9.05 2.17
C SER A 53 -1.71 10.18 1.50
N GLN A 54 -2.42 11.08 0.81
CA GLN A 54 -1.81 12.26 0.19
C GLN A 54 -1.03 13.14 1.20
N PRO A 55 -1.48 13.37 2.45
CA PRO A 55 -0.67 14.06 3.46
C PRO A 55 0.65 13.37 3.77
N ILE A 56 0.68 12.03 3.83
CA ILE A 56 1.92 11.27 4.06
C ILE A 56 2.88 11.40 2.88
N TRP A 57 2.37 11.33 1.64
CA TRP A 57 3.16 11.61 0.44
C TRP A 57 3.72 13.04 0.43
N ALA A 58 2.92 14.03 0.84
CA ALA A 58 3.38 15.41 0.97
C ALA A 58 4.53 15.54 1.99
N VAL A 59 4.50 14.81 3.11
CA VAL A 59 5.61 14.74 4.09
C VAL A 59 6.87 14.18 3.44
N VAL A 60 6.78 13.02 2.78
CA VAL A 60 7.95 12.36 2.16
C VAL A 60 8.58 13.26 1.11
N ILE A 61 7.77 13.74 0.15
CA ILE A 61 8.26 14.59 -0.95
C ILE A 61 8.75 15.94 -0.41
N GLY A 62 7.98 16.59 0.46
CA GLY A 62 8.31 17.91 1.01
C GLY A 62 9.61 17.91 1.81
N LEU A 63 9.81 16.93 2.72
CA LEU A 63 11.04 16.81 3.47
C LEU A 63 12.22 16.41 2.59
N THR A 64 12.03 15.50 1.62
CA THR A 64 13.08 15.18 0.65
C THR A 64 13.56 16.42 -0.10
N LEU A 65 12.66 17.27 -0.60
CA LEU A 65 13.01 18.53 -1.26
C LEU A 65 13.77 19.49 -0.32
N ILE A 66 13.39 19.56 0.95
CA ILE A 66 14.13 20.33 1.96
C ILE A 66 15.54 19.75 2.14
N TYR A 67 15.69 18.44 2.27
CA TYR A 67 17.01 17.80 2.42
C TYR A 67 17.89 17.99 1.18
N LEU A 68 17.31 17.90 -0.02
CA LEU A 68 18.01 18.19 -1.27
C LEU A 68 18.51 19.65 -1.30
N THR A 69 17.65 20.60 -0.89
CA THR A 69 18.01 22.03 -0.83
C THR A 69 19.18 22.27 0.13
N ILE A 70 19.11 21.69 1.33
CA ILE A 70 20.19 21.77 2.32
C ILE A 70 21.45 21.13 1.79
N GLY A 71 21.35 19.93 1.22
CA GLY A 71 22.47 19.18 0.69
C GLY A 71 23.16 19.89 -0.47
N TYR A 72 22.42 20.45 -1.42
CA TYR A 72 22.99 21.23 -2.52
C TYR A 72 23.77 22.44 -2.03
N ARG A 73 23.24 23.16 -1.06
CA ARG A 73 23.92 24.34 -0.47
C ARG A 73 25.19 23.94 0.28
N LEU A 74 25.11 22.90 1.12
CA LEU A 74 26.26 22.41 1.89
C LEU A 74 27.31 21.78 0.97
N GLY A 75 26.91 21.01 -0.01
CA GLY A 75 27.79 20.37 -0.98
C GLY A 75 28.56 21.37 -1.83
N GLY A 76 27.88 22.40 -2.32
CA GLY A 76 28.52 23.49 -3.06
C GLY A 76 29.54 24.26 -2.20
N SER A 77 29.14 24.68 -1.00
CA SER A 77 30.02 25.38 -0.07
C SER A 77 31.24 24.56 0.35
N LEU A 78 31.05 23.26 0.59
CA LEU A 78 32.15 22.36 0.96
C LEU A 78 33.08 22.12 -0.24
N ALA A 79 32.54 21.96 -1.44
CA ALA A 79 33.31 21.78 -2.67
C ALA A 79 34.17 23.03 -3.01
N ASP A 80 33.70 24.22 -2.68
CA ASP A 80 34.50 25.44 -2.84
C ASP A 80 35.66 25.52 -1.85
N ARG A 81 35.44 25.05 -0.60
CA ARG A 81 36.48 25.07 0.45
C ARG A 81 37.46 23.92 0.34
N ARG A 82 37.01 22.74 -0.06
CA ARG A 82 37.80 21.50 -0.15
C ARG A 82 37.48 20.74 -1.44
N PRO A 83 37.92 21.23 -2.59
CA PRO A 83 37.59 20.62 -3.88
C PRO A 83 38.50 19.43 -4.20
N ASP A 84 38.40 18.38 -3.40
CA ASP A 84 39.15 17.13 -3.59
C ASP A 84 38.22 15.91 -3.70
N GLU A 85 38.60 14.95 -4.53
CA GLU A 85 37.82 13.76 -4.79
C GLU A 85 37.65 12.88 -3.54
N LYS A 86 38.63 12.87 -2.63
CA LYS A 86 38.54 12.04 -1.41
C LYS A 86 37.41 12.54 -0.51
N THR A 87 37.18 13.86 -0.44
CA THR A 87 36.06 14.42 0.32
C THR A 87 34.72 13.97 -0.27
N LEU A 88 34.56 13.96 -1.60
CA LEU A 88 33.36 13.44 -2.25
C LEU A 88 33.11 11.97 -1.90
N TYR A 89 34.14 11.13 -2.01
CA TYR A 89 33.99 9.70 -1.71
C TYR A 89 33.72 9.43 -0.23
N LYS A 90 34.26 10.24 0.69
CA LYS A 90 33.87 10.18 2.12
C LYS A 90 32.40 10.48 2.32
N ILE A 91 31.85 11.50 1.67
CA ILE A 91 30.42 11.85 1.74
C ILE A 91 29.56 10.64 1.34
N ILE A 92 29.87 10.01 0.21
CA ILE A 92 29.13 8.86 -0.29
C ILE A 92 29.23 7.66 0.67
N THR A 93 30.45 7.38 1.18
CA THR A 93 30.67 6.29 2.14
C THR A 93 29.86 6.50 3.42
N TRP A 94 29.86 7.73 3.97
CA TRP A 94 29.06 8.07 5.14
C TRP A 94 27.56 8.02 4.85
N ALA A 95 27.10 8.47 3.68
CA ALA A 95 25.70 8.35 3.29
C ALA A 95 25.25 6.87 3.29
N GLY A 96 26.03 5.99 2.66
CA GLY A 96 25.75 4.56 2.67
C GLY A 96 25.78 3.95 4.08
N PHE A 97 26.76 4.34 4.90
CA PHE A 97 26.87 3.86 6.27
C PHE A 97 25.64 4.21 7.12
N ILE A 98 25.20 5.48 7.08
CA ILE A 98 24.02 5.93 7.81
C ILE A 98 22.75 5.27 7.26
N THR A 99 22.63 5.11 5.94
CA THR A 99 21.52 4.37 5.31
C THR A 99 21.42 2.94 5.85
N GLY A 100 22.57 2.28 6.10
CA GLY A 100 22.60 0.93 6.66
C GLY A 100 22.04 0.79 8.08
N PHE A 101 21.86 1.87 8.82
CA PHE A 101 21.21 1.85 10.14
C PHE A 101 19.68 2.00 10.05
N ILE A 102 19.13 2.46 8.91
CA ILE A 102 17.69 2.69 8.78
C ILE A 102 16.87 1.44 9.14
N PRO A 103 17.14 0.22 8.62
CA PRO A 103 16.31 -0.95 8.95
C PRO A 103 16.33 -1.31 10.44
N LEU A 104 17.47 -1.06 11.14
CA LEU A 104 17.58 -1.29 12.57
C LEU A 104 16.76 -0.28 13.39
N LEU A 105 16.74 0.99 12.98
CA LEU A 105 16.18 2.11 13.73
C LEU A 105 14.73 2.41 13.35
N ALA A 106 14.26 1.93 12.18
CA ALA A 106 12.93 2.27 11.65
C ALA A 106 11.82 1.85 12.62
N ASP A 107 11.76 0.58 13.02
CA ASP A 107 10.70 0.08 13.88
C ASP A 107 10.60 0.83 15.24
N PRO A 108 11.67 0.98 16.06
CA PRO A 108 11.57 1.70 17.32
C PRO A 108 11.21 3.19 17.15
N ILE A 109 11.73 3.86 16.11
CA ILE A 109 11.44 5.28 15.86
C ILE A 109 10.01 5.47 15.39
N LEU A 110 9.54 4.65 14.43
CA LEU A 110 8.20 4.78 13.87
C LEU A 110 7.11 4.38 14.88
N ARG A 111 7.33 3.34 15.70
CA ARG A 111 6.42 3.01 16.82
C ARG A 111 6.37 4.12 17.86
N PHE A 112 7.51 4.67 18.26
CA PHE A 112 7.52 5.80 19.19
C PHE A 112 6.76 6.99 18.60
N SER A 113 6.97 7.27 17.33
CA SER A 113 6.31 8.36 16.64
C SER A 113 4.79 8.13 16.52
N GLN A 114 4.36 6.92 16.19
CA GLN A 114 2.94 6.53 16.15
C GLN A 114 2.30 6.57 17.54
N GLY A 115 2.97 6.02 18.54
CA GLY A 115 2.44 5.90 19.89
C GLY A 115 2.40 7.20 20.70
N THR A 116 3.31 8.14 20.45
CA THR A 116 3.50 9.34 21.28
C THR A 116 3.15 10.61 20.54
N ILE A 117 3.70 10.81 19.35
CA ILE A 117 3.57 12.07 18.62
C ILE A 117 2.23 12.12 17.88
N ALA A 118 1.82 11.01 17.27
CA ALA A 118 0.53 10.93 16.60
C ALA A 118 -0.67 11.11 17.55
N ARG A 119 -0.51 10.82 18.84
CA ARG A 119 -1.56 11.03 19.85
C ARG A 119 -1.72 12.47 20.32
N VAL A 120 -0.72 13.32 20.15
CA VAL A 120 -0.71 14.66 20.77
C VAL A 120 -1.21 15.76 19.83
N ALA A 121 -1.08 15.59 18.52
CA ALA A 121 -1.46 16.65 17.55
C ALA A 121 -1.82 16.03 16.20
N VAL A 122 -2.28 16.75 15.26
CA VAL A 122 -2.60 16.44 13.85
C VAL A 122 -2.19 15.03 13.33
N GLY A 123 -2.34 13.99 14.15
CA GLY A 123 -2.30 12.54 13.91
C GLY A 123 -1.10 12.00 13.13
N SER A 124 -1.41 11.18 12.14
CA SER A 124 -0.44 10.47 11.31
C SER A 124 0.56 11.40 10.60
N PHE A 125 0.14 12.62 10.25
CA PHE A 125 1.00 13.61 9.58
C PHE A 125 2.24 13.99 10.40
N LEU A 126 2.06 14.41 11.67
CA LEU A 126 3.21 14.76 12.52
C LEU A 126 4.05 13.56 12.91
N GLY A 127 3.41 12.40 13.08
CA GLY A 127 4.13 11.15 13.30
C GLY A 127 5.04 10.80 12.13
N ALA A 128 4.52 10.85 10.91
CA ALA A 128 5.28 10.61 9.70
C ALA A 128 6.38 11.68 9.50
N LEU A 129 6.07 12.96 9.74
CA LEU A 129 7.03 14.05 9.66
C LEU A 129 8.23 13.80 10.57
N PHE A 130 8.00 13.42 11.82
CA PHE A 130 9.07 13.10 12.77
C PHE A 130 9.88 11.87 12.33
N GLY A 131 9.21 10.79 11.90
CA GLY A 131 9.87 9.58 11.41
C GLY A 131 10.79 9.86 10.22
N VAL A 132 10.31 10.59 9.21
CA VAL A 132 11.10 10.97 8.03
C VAL A 132 12.25 11.90 8.42
N LEU A 133 12.00 12.87 9.32
CA LEU A 133 13.02 13.80 9.77
C LEU A 133 14.21 13.08 10.42
N ILE A 134 13.96 12.11 11.27
CA ILE A 134 15.02 11.40 12.01
C ILE A 134 15.73 10.37 11.13
N LEU A 135 14.99 9.58 10.36
CA LEU A 135 15.55 8.46 9.62
C LEU A 135 16.26 8.87 8.34
N PHE A 136 15.76 9.88 7.62
CA PHE A 136 16.17 10.16 6.25
C PHE A 136 16.92 11.47 6.05
N ALA A 137 16.90 12.41 7.01
CA ALA A 137 17.57 13.70 6.84
C ALA A 137 19.07 13.55 6.53
N ALA A 138 19.80 12.81 7.36
CA ALA A 138 21.25 12.68 7.22
C ALA A 138 21.67 11.98 5.91
N PRO A 139 21.15 10.81 5.53
CA PRO A 139 21.56 10.14 4.31
C PRO A 139 21.17 10.94 3.06
N VAL A 140 19.96 11.51 2.99
CA VAL A 140 19.51 12.26 1.81
C VAL A 140 20.29 13.57 1.64
N ILE A 141 20.57 14.30 2.74
CA ILE A 141 21.40 15.51 2.69
C ILE A 141 22.81 15.19 2.15
N LEU A 142 23.44 14.11 2.66
CA LEU A 142 24.76 13.69 2.18
C LEU A 142 24.76 13.29 0.70
N MET A 143 23.74 12.56 0.26
CA MET A 143 23.60 12.21 -1.16
C MET A 143 23.37 13.42 -2.04
N ALA A 144 22.59 14.37 -1.60
CA ALA A 144 22.35 15.63 -2.33
C ALA A 144 23.63 16.48 -2.50
N MET A 145 24.58 16.39 -1.58
CA MET A 145 25.88 17.09 -1.71
C MET A 145 26.69 16.61 -2.92
N VAL A 146 26.45 15.41 -3.43
CA VAL A 146 27.27 14.77 -4.47
C VAL A 146 27.24 15.56 -5.78
N SER A 147 26.06 15.98 -6.24
CA SER A 147 25.89 16.63 -7.55
C SER A 147 26.64 17.97 -7.63
N PRO A 148 26.44 18.97 -6.74
CA PRO A 148 27.17 20.24 -6.80
C PRO A 148 28.68 20.04 -6.57
N PHE A 149 29.05 19.09 -5.74
CA PHE A 149 30.47 18.75 -5.51
C PHE A 149 31.13 18.20 -6.78
N ALA A 150 30.46 17.28 -7.48
CA ALA A 150 30.95 16.72 -8.73
C ALA A 150 31.07 17.77 -9.85
N ILE A 151 30.10 18.69 -9.94
CA ILE A 151 30.15 19.83 -10.87
C ILE A 151 31.42 20.65 -10.62
N ARG A 152 31.69 21.00 -9.35
CA ARG A 152 32.87 21.77 -8.98
C ARG A 152 34.18 21.06 -9.33
N LEU A 153 34.26 19.76 -9.06
CA LEU A 153 35.45 18.95 -9.41
C LEU A 153 35.65 18.89 -10.92
N GLN A 154 34.59 18.71 -11.70
CA GLN A 154 34.68 18.61 -13.14
C GLN A 154 35.09 19.97 -13.78
N LEU A 155 34.57 21.08 -13.29
CA LEU A 155 34.91 22.41 -13.77
C LEU A 155 36.40 22.74 -13.56
N ARG A 156 37.04 22.20 -12.53
CA ARG A 156 38.49 22.34 -12.31
C ARG A 156 39.36 21.57 -13.30
N LYS A 157 38.82 20.52 -13.93
CA LYS A 157 39.56 19.67 -14.87
C LYS A 157 39.48 20.16 -16.32
N VAL A 158 38.54 21.06 -16.61
CA VAL A 158 38.30 21.55 -17.99
C VAL A 158 39.06 22.86 -18.22
N GLU A 159 39.93 22.89 -19.24
CA GLU A 159 40.49 24.11 -19.76
C GLU A 159 39.34 25.03 -20.22
N ASN A 160 39.30 26.27 -19.80
CA ASN A 160 38.17 27.22 -19.99
C ASN A 160 36.87 26.83 -19.20
N GLY A 161 37.01 26.37 -17.95
CA GLY A 161 35.92 25.94 -17.11
C GLY A 161 34.73 26.90 -17.01
N ILE A 162 34.95 28.22 -17.06
CA ILE A 162 33.87 29.22 -17.02
C ILE A 162 33.04 29.19 -18.31
N ALA A 163 33.67 29.11 -19.49
CA ALA A 163 32.97 29.08 -20.78
C ALA A 163 32.15 27.79 -20.99
N SER A 164 32.50 26.71 -20.32
CA SER A 164 31.82 25.41 -20.38
C SER A 164 30.94 25.09 -19.15
N ALA A 165 30.85 26.02 -18.19
CA ALA A 165 30.19 25.77 -16.90
C ALA A 165 28.73 25.33 -17.03
N GLY A 166 27.96 26.00 -17.91
CA GLY A 166 26.56 25.61 -18.15
C GLY A 166 26.40 24.23 -18.74
N ARG A 167 27.23 23.85 -19.71
CA ARG A 167 27.21 22.52 -20.33
C ARG A 167 27.63 21.45 -19.33
N THR A 168 28.66 21.67 -18.54
CA THR A 168 29.14 20.74 -17.51
C THR A 168 28.11 20.54 -16.43
N ALA A 169 27.54 21.61 -15.89
CA ALA A 169 26.50 21.54 -14.88
C ALA A 169 25.26 20.82 -15.43
N GLY A 170 24.80 21.20 -16.63
CA GLY A 170 23.64 20.58 -17.27
C GLY A 170 23.82 19.08 -17.51
N SER A 171 24.99 18.65 -18.03
CA SER A 171 25.23 17.22 -18.30
C SER A 171 25.34 16.38 -17.02
N LEU A 172 25.97 16.90 -15.96
CA LEU A 172 26.04 16.19 -14.67
C LEU A 172 24.68 16.13 -13.97
N SER A 173 23.90 17.21 -14.02
CA SER A 173 22.54 17.23 -13.49
C SER A 173 21.63 16.25 -14.25
N ALA A 174 21.70 16.26 -15.59
CA ALA A 174 20.96 15.31 -16.41
C ALA A 174 21.31 13.85 -16.08
N LEU A 175 22.63 13.57 -15.92
CA LEU A 175 23.10 12.23 -15.56
C LEU A 175 22.61 11.79 -14.18
N SER A 176 22.63 12.70 -13.19
CA SER A 176 22.05 12.46 -11.86
C SER A 176 20.56 12.16 -11.95
N THR A 177 19.82 12.92 -12.75
CA THR A 177 18.37 12.73 -12.96
C THR A 177 18.07 11.38 -13.63
N VAL A 178 18.84 10.97 -14.64
CA VAL A 178 18.71 9.65 -15.25
C VAL A 178 18.97 8.55 -14.21
N GLY A 179 20.00 8.71 -13.38
CA GLY A 179 20.24 7.82 -12.25
C GLY A 179 19.05 7.75 -11.30
N SER A 180 18.46 8.88 -10.96
CA SER A 180 17.26 8.98 -10.11
C SER A 180 16.06 8.25 -10.70
N ILE A 181 15.80 8.40 -12.00
CA ILE A 181 14.75 7.67 -12.72
C ILE A 181 14.97 6.15 -12.61
N VAL A 182 16.19 5.70 -12.90
CA VAL A 182 16.55 4.27 -12.78
C VAL A 182 16.36 3.80 -11.34
N GLY A 183 16.83 4.58 -10.35
CA GLY A 183 16.69 4.27 -8.93
C GLY A 183 15.24 4.11 -8.50
N THR A 184 14.35 5.01 -8.93
CA THR A 184 12.91 4.95 -8.63
C THR A 184 12.29 3.65 -9.16
N PHE A 185 12.39 3.42 -10.47
CA PHE A 185 11.77 2.24 -11.07
C PHE A 185 12.39 0.92 -10.60
N LEU A 186 13.72 0.84 -10.50
CA LEU A 186 14.40 -0.35 -10.03
C LEU A 186 14.01 -0.71 -8.59
N THR A 187 13.93 0.28 -7.71
CA THR A 187 13.57 0.07 -6.30
C THR A 187 12.12 -0.37 -6.15
N VAL A 188 11.18 0.31 -6.79
CA VAL A 188 9.74 0.07 -6.61
C VAL A 188 9.26 -1.17 -7.36
N LEU A 189 9.68 -1.35 -8.63
CA LEU A 189 9.14 -2.40 -9.48
C LEU A 189 9.87 -3.73 -9.36
N TYR A 190 11.10 -3.72 -8.83
CA TYR A 190 11.91 -4.93 -8.77
C TYR A 190 12.48 -5.22 -7.38
N LEU A 191 13.26 -4.31 -6.79
CA LEU A 191 13.98 -4.63 -5.55
C LEU A 191 13.04 -4.86 -4.36
N ILE A 192 12.11 -3.95 -4.10
CA ILE A 192 11.20 -4.08 -2.97
C ILE A 192 10.31 -5.33 -3.11
N PRO A 193 9.64 -5.59 -4.25
CA PRO A 193 8.82 -6.79 -4.40
C PRO A 193 9.60 -8.10 -4.28
N GLU A 194 10.84 -8.16 -4.79
CA GLU A 194 11.62 -9.41 -4.84
C GLU A 194 12.38 -9.71 -3.53
N ILE A 195 12.93 -8.68 -2.88
CA ILE A 195 13.80 -8.88 -1.73
C ILE A 195 13.36 -8.15 -0.46
N GLY A 196 12.31 -7.35 -0.53
CA GLY A 196 11.75 -6.59 0.59
C GLY A 196 12.48 -5.26 0.86
N THR A 197 11.80 -4.38 1.61
CA THR A 197 12.26 -3.00 1.89
C THR A 197 13.56 -2.98 2.69
N ALA A 198 13.67 -3.81 3.74
CA ALA A 198 14.86 -3.85 4.59
C ALA A 198 16.12 -4.30 3.82
N ARG A 199 16.00 -5.40 3.05
CA ARG A 199 17.13 -5.92 2.24
C ARG A 199 17.51 -4.94 1.13
N THR A 200 16.54 -4.28 0.50
CA THR A 200 16.77 -3.23 -0.49
C THR A 200 17.56 -2.07 0.11
N THR A 201 17.22 -1.66 1.34
CA THR A 201 17.96 -0.60 2.05
C THR A 201 19.42 -1.00 2.28
N TYR A 202 19.67 -2.22 2.74
CA TYR A 202 21.05 -2.73 2.91
C TYR A 202 21.79 -2.82 1.58
N LEU A 203 21.13 -3.25 0.51
CA LEU A 203 21.72 -3.32 -0.82
C LEU A 203 22.21 -1.94 -1.29
N ILE A 204 21.36 -0.91 -1.16
CA ILE A 204 21.72 0.48 -1.49
C ILE A 204 22.85 0.97 -0.58
N ALA A 205 22.79 0.71 0.72
CA ALA A 205 23.84 1.10 1.67
C ALA A 205 25.20 0.49 1.33
N VAL A 206 25.25 -0.82 1.11
CA VAL A 206 26.46 -1.55 0.72
C VAL A 206 27.00 -1.02 -0.62
N PHE A 207 26.12 -0.82 -1.58
CA PHE A 207 26.47 -0.30 -2.89
C PHE A 207 27.13 1.10 -2.80
N LEU A 208 26.57 2.02 -2.03
CA LEU A 208 27.14 3.35 -1.82
C LEU A 208 28.50 3.29 -1.10
N ILE A 209 28.64 2.44 -0.08
CA ILE A 209 29.90 2.25 0.62
C ILE A 209 30.98 1.69 -0.34
N VAL A 210 30.64 0.70 -1.16
CA VAL A 210 31.57 0.11 -2.13
C VAL A 210 32.04 1.16 -3.15
N VAL A 211 31.12 1.96 -3.71
CA VAL A 211 31.46 3.07 -4.61
C VAL A 211 32.41 4.06 -3.94
N GLY A 212 32.13 4.42 -2.68
CA GLY A 212 32.98 5.29 -1.90
C GLY A 212 34.38 4.69 -1.63
N LEU A 213 34.46 3.41 -1.27
CA LEU A 213 35.71 2.68 -1.00
C LEU A 213 36.62 2.59 -2.25
N VAL A 214 36.03 2.31 -3.41
CA VAL A 214 36.77 2.27 -4.69
C VAL A 214 37.42 3.61 -4.99
N GLY A 215 36.69 4.72 -4.68
CA GLY A 215 37.20 6.08 -4.85
C GLY A 215 38.23 6.49 -3.79
N LEU A 216 38.03 6.14 -2.53
CA LEU A 216 38.90 6.50 -1.40
C LEU A 216 40.23 5.76 -1.43
N ARG A 217 40.22 4.48 -1.82
CA ARG A 217 41.40 3.57 -1.76
C ARG A 217 42.03 3.54 -0.36
N ASP A 218 41.20 3.64 0.69
CA ASP A 218 41.59 3.63 2.11
C ASP A 218 40.85 2.49 2.82
N TRP A 219 41.58 1.44 3.20
CA TRP A 219 41.06 0.24 3.81
C TRP A 219 40.38 0.48 5.18
N ARG A 220 40.67 1.60 5.84
CA ARG A 220 40.07 1.96 7.14
C ARG A 220 38.54 2.07 7.07
N TYR A 221 38.01 2.49 5.92
CA TYR A 221 36.57 2.58 5.70
C TYR A 221 35.90 1.22 5.43
N LEU A 222 36.68 0.13 5.26
CA LEU A 222 36.15 -1.22 5.16
C LEU A 222 35.37 -1.62 6.43
N VAL A 223 35.74 -1.08 7.58
CA VAL A 223 34.99 -1.30 8.82
C VAL A 223 33.53 -0.91 8.69
N MET A 224 33.21 0.19 7.95
CA MET A 224 31.83 0.60 7.72
C MET A 224 31.03 -0.43 6.93
N LEU A 225 31.67 -1.00 5.89
CA LEU A 225 31.07 -2.10 5.12
C LEU A 225 30.81 -3.32 6.00
N LEU A 226 31.80 -3.73 6.80
CA LEU A 226 31.65 -4.88 7.69
C LEU A 226 30.58 -4.67 8.75
N VAL A 227 30.44 -3.47 9.30
CA VAL A 227 29.35 -3.13 10.24
C VAL A 227 27.99 -3.24 9.54
N VAL A 228 27.82 -2.67 8.35
CA VAL A 228 26.53 -2.73 7.64
C VAL A 228 26.17 -4.15 7.23
N VAL A 229 27.16 -4.95 6.77
CA VAL A 229 26.94 -6.38 6.50
C VAL A 229 26.60 -7.15 7.78
N GLY A 230 27.26 -6.84 8.91
CA GLY A 230 26.93 -7.42 10.20
C GLY A 230 25.51 -7.06 10.65
N LEU A 231 25.09 -5.80 10.46
CA LEU A 231 23.71 -5.37 10.74
C LEU A 231 22.70 -6.11 9.85
N PHE A 232 23.02 -6.32 8.58
CA PHE A 232 22.16 -7.10 7.68
C PHE A 232 21.93 -8.51 8.23
N PHE A 233 22.99 -9.25 8.58
CA PHE A 233 22.82 -10.59 9.17
C PHE A 233 22.11 -10.54 10.53
N PHE A 234 22.44 -9.58 11.38
CA PHE A 234 21.77 -9.42 12.67
C PHE A 234 20.26 -9.19 12.51
N THR A 235 19.84 -8.24 11.68
CA THR A 235 18.43 -7.91 11.50
C THR A 235 17.64 -9.00 10.79
N THR A 236 18.23 -9.67 9.80
CA THR A 236 17.57 -10.78 9.08
C THR A 236 17.43 -12.05 9.91
N THR A 237 18.30 -12.27 10.90
CA THR A 237 18.22 -13.46 11.78
C THR A 237 17.41 -13.23 13.05
N THR A 238 17.38 -11.99 13.57
CA THR A 238 16.74 -11.68 14.86
C THR A 238 15.42 -10.92 14.75
N ARG A 239 15.21 -10.21 13.64
CA ARG A 239 14.00 -9.41 13.39
C ARG A 239 13.48 -9.76 11.99
N GLY A 240 12.88 -10.95 11.82
CA GLY A 240 12.35 -11.40 10.52
C GLY A 240 11.44 -10.36 9.84
N ASN A 241 10.78 -9.48 10.59
CA ASN A 241 9.65 -8.70 10.13
C ASN A 241 9.89 -7.18 10.23
N ILE A 242 9.32 -6.40 9.32
CA ILE A 242 9.26 -4.94 9.41
C ILE A 242 8.39 -4.53 10.58
N LYS A 243 7.25 -5.22 10.77
CA LYS A 243 6.30 -4.99 11.85
C LYS A 243 5.74 -6.32 12.36
N SER A 244 5.62 -6.49 13.67
CA SER A 244 4.95 -7.67 14.24
C SER A 244 3.45 -7.62 13.93
N ALA A 245 2.85 -8.77 13.62
CA ALA A 245 1.40 -8.89 13.59
C ALA A 245 0.83 -8.64 15.00
N ASP A 246 -0.15 -7.75 15.10
CA ASP A 246 -0.84 -7.45 16.36
C ASP A 246 -2.34 -7.67 16.16
N CYS A 247 -2.75 -8.91 16.31
CA CYS A 247 -4.15 -9.32 16.23
C CYS A 247 -4.63 -10.00 17.53
N GLY A 248 -4.11 -9.54 18.64
CA GLY A 248 -4.63 -9.98 19.95
C GLY A 248 -4.40 -11.46 20.27
N GLY A 249 -3.16 -11.95 20.14
CA GLY A 249 -2.78 -13.34 20.46
C GLY A 249 -2.69 -14.26 19.23
N CYS A 250 -2.62 -13.71 18.04
CA CYS A 250 -2.36 -14.48 16.83
C CYS A 250 -0.89 -14.88 16.67
N THR A 251 -0.64 -15.88 15.85
CA THR A 251 0.70 -16.36 15.46
C THR A 251 0.92 -16.09 13.98
N LEU A 252 1.95 -15.32 13.64
CA LEU A 252 2.37 -15.10 12.25
C LEU A 252 2.90 -16.41 11.66
N ILE A 253 2.39 -16.80 10.49
CA ILE A 253 2.81 -18.02 9.77
C ILE A 253 3.45 -17.74 8.43
N ASP A 254 3.17 -16.57 7.82
CA ASP A 254 3.79 -16.16 6.55
C ASP A 254 3.75 -14.64 6.41
N GLU A 255 4.71 -14.09 5.66
CA GLU A 255 4.74 -12.66 5.35
C GLU A 255 5.41 -12.40 4.00
N GLN A 256 4.97 -11.35 3.32
CA GLN A 256 5.54 -10.92 2.04
C GLN A 256 5.33 -9.43 1.83
N GLU A 257 6.33 -8.75 1.26
CA GLU A 257 6.14 -7.43 0.65
C GLU A 257 5.81 -7.58 -0.84
N SER A 258 4.88 -6.77 -1.31
CA SER A 258 4.54 -6.63 -2.72
C SER A 258 4.74 -5.18 -3.19
N ALA A 259 4.43 -4.89 -4.45
CA ALA A 259 4.40 -3.51 -4.95
C ALA A 259 3.31 -2.66 -4.27
N TYR A 260 2.29 -3.28 -3.69
CA TYR A 260 1.12 -2.62 -3.10
C TYR A 260 1.12 -2.66 -1.58
N ASN A 261 1.38 -3.83 -0.97
CA ASN A 261 1.15 -4.07 0.44
C ASN A 261 2.32 -4.76 1.14
N TYR A 262 2.40 -4.58 2.45
CA TYR A 262 3.05 -5.52 3.35
C TYR A 262 1.99 -6.49 3.85
N ILE A 263 2.14 -7.76 3.47
CA ILE A 263 1.15 -8.82 3.65
C ILE A 263 1.61 -9.72 4.80
N GLN A 264 0.73 -9.97 5.75
CA GLN A 264 0.96 -10.91 6.85
C GLN A 264 -0.18 -11.93 6.90
N ILE A 265 0.17 -13.20 7.04
CA ILE A 265 -0.77 -14.28 7.29
C ILE A 265 -0.57 -14.78 8.72
N ALA A 266 -1.62 -14.72 9.52
CA ALA A 266 -1.56 -15.11 10.92
C ALA A 266 -2.69 -16.07 11.28
N THR A 267 -2.43 -16.97 12.23
CA THR A 267 -3.43 -17.86 12.79
C THR A 267 -3.87 -17.42 14.16
N SER A 268 -5.15 -17.57 14.46
CA SER A 268 -5.74 -17.31 15.78
C SER A 268 -6.85 -18.33 16.07
N GLU A 269 -7.38 -18.32 17.28
CA GLU A 269 -8.50 -19.18 17.68
C GLU A 269 -9.78 -18.34 17.78
N SER A 270 -10.81 -18.74 17.04
CA SER A 270 -12.17 -18.22 17.19
C SER A 270 -12.94 -19.07 18.20
N GLN A 271 -13.67 -18.42 19.10
CA GLN A 271 -14.51 -19.14 20.08
C GLN A 271 -15.62 -19.98 19.40
N SER A 272 -16.14 -19.52 18.28
CA SER A 272 -17.27 -20.17 17.60
C SER A 272 -16.82 -21.13 16.48
N TYR A 273 -15.69 -20.84 15.81
CA TYR A 273 -15.26 -21.55 14.60
C TYR A 273 -13.97 -22.34 14.78
N GLY A 274 -13.30 -22.24 15.96
CA GLY A 274 -12.00 -22.87 16.19
C GLY A 274 -10.85 -22.18 15.46
N PRO A 275 -9.88 -22.92 14.92
CA PRO A 275 -8.74 -22.33 14.23
C PRO A 275 -9.18 -21.46 13.04
N GLN A 276 -8.60 -20.26 12.95
CA GLN A 276 -8.82 -19.37 11.82
C GLN A 276 -7.52 -18.82 11.26
N VAL A 277 -7.49 -18.57 9.96
CA VAL A 277 -6.42 -17.92 9.23
C VAL A 277 -6.85 -16.50 8.88
N ASN A 278 -6.00 -15.54 9.16
CA ASN A 278 -6.28 -14.13 8.98
C ASN A 278 -5.30 -13.51 7.99
N LEU A 279 -5.81 -12.72 7.06
CA LEU A 279 -5.03 -11.78 6.26
C LEU A 279 -4.94 -10.45 6.99
N ILE A 280 -3.73 -9.98 7.21
CA ILE A 280 -3.44 -8.68 7.82
C ILE A 280 -2.57 -7.91 6.85
N LEU A 281 -2.89 -6.65 6.62
CA LEU A 281 -2.17 -5.79 5.68
C LEU A 281 -1.59 -4.58 6.40
N ASN A 282 -0.48 -4.06 5.89
CA ASN A 282 0.16 -2.79 6.22
C ASN A 282 0.26 -2.46 7.71
N GLU A 283 -0.79 -1.92 8.36
CA GLU A 283 -0.80 -1.44 9.75
C GLU A 283 -0.61 -2.56 10.79
N GLY A 284 -0.82 -3.82 10.36
CA GLY A 284 -0.62 -4.99 11.21
C GLY A 284 -1.70 -5.21 12.27
N GLN A 285 -2.85 -4.53 12.20
CA GLN A 285 -3.94 -4.62 13.17
C GLN A 285 -5.27 -5.07 12.57
N ALA A 286 -5.62 -4.57 11.38
CA ALA A 286 -6.90 -4.90 10.79
C ALA A 286 -6.85 -6.22 10.01
N ILE A 287 -7.87 -7.03 10.19
CA ILE A 287 -8.09 -8.27 9.44
C ILE A 287 -8.85 -7.93 8.16
N HIS A 288 -8.32 -8.35 7.01
CA HIS A 288 -8.88 -8.10 5.68
C HIS A 288 -9.54 -9.33 5.05
N SER A 289 -9.26 -10.50 5.56
CA SER A 289 -9.91 -11.77 5.16
C SER A 289 -9.79 -12.78 6.29
N ILE A 290 -10.78 -13.64 6.40
CA ILE A 290 -10.82 -14.74 7.36
C ILE A 290 -11.11 -16.04 6.61
N TYR A 291 -10.45 -17.12 7.04
CA TYR A 291 -10.73 -18.47 6.61
C TYR A 291 -10.71 -19.44 7.80
N HIS A 292 -11.70 -20.30 7.88
CA HIS A 292 -11.79 -21.34 8.89
C HIS A 292 -11.47 -22.71 8.25
N PRO A 293 -10.32 -23.35 8.57
CA PRO A 293 -9.93 -24.66 8.04
C PRO A 293 -10.94 -25.76 8.34
N ARG A 294 -11.79 -25.57 9.34
CA ARG A 294 -12.89 -26.50 9.69
C ARG A 294 -13.80 -26.78 8.50
N TYR A 295 -14.01 -25.81 7.61
CA TYR A 295 -14.84 -25.99 6.41
C TYR A 295 -14.38 -27.17 5.54
N GLU A 296 -13.08 -27.42 5.42
CA GLU A 296 -12.55 -28.54 4.63
C GLU A 296 -12.95 -29.92 5.19
N GLN A 297 -13.19 -29.97 6.50
CA GLN A 297 -13.57 -31.22 7.18
C GLN A 297 -15.09 -31.46 7.17
N THR A 298 -15.86 -30.38 7.26
CA THR A 298 -17.31 -30.43 7.43
C THR A 298 -18.10 -30.27 6.14
N ASN A 299 -17.52 -29.59 5.15
CA ASN A 299 -18.22 -29.07 3.96
C ASN A 299 -19.51 -28.30 4.30
N ASN A 300 -19.60 -27.78 5.54
CA ASN A 300 -20.74 -27.01 5.98
C ASN A 300 -20.55 -25.53 5.65
N PRO A 301 -21.40 -24.93 4.77
CA PRO A 301 -21.28 -23.52 4.41
C PRO A 301 -21.34 -22.55 5.59
N LEU A 302 -21.94 -22.92 6.72
CA LEU A 302 -21.92 -22.11 7.94
C LEU A 302 -20.51 -21.92 8.52
N ASP A 303 -19.59 -22.84 8.26
CA ASP A 303 -18.20 -22.72 8.69
C ASP A 303 -17.38 -21.73 7.84
N LEU A 304 -17.95 -21.17 6.77
CA LEU A 304 -17.36 -20.07 6.00
C LEU A 304 -17.73 -18.67 6.53
N LEU A 305 -18.69 -18.60 7.47
CA LEU A 305 -19.08 -17.34 8.07
C LEU A 305 -17.98 -16.79 8.98
N THR A 306 -17.86 -15.48 9.03
CA THR A 306 -16.82 -14.77 9.77
C THR A 306 -17.28 -14.29 11.16
N GLY A 307 -18.43 -14.77 11.61
CA GLY A 307 -19.01 -14.38 12.89
C GLY A 307 -19.75 -13.06 12.88
N GLY A 308 -20.39 -12.71 11.77
CA GLY A 308 -21.09 -11.44 11.60
C GLY A 308 -20.17 -10.30 11.19
N GLY A 309 -18.99 -10.61 10.65
CA GLY A 309 -18.11 -9.64 10.00
C GLY A 309 -18.71 -9.09 8.70
N PRO A 310 -18.15 -7.99 8.15
CA PRO A 310 -18.74 -7.31 6.99
C PRO A 310 -18.90 -8.23 5.77
N TRP A 311 -18.01 -9.19 5.59
CA TRP A 311 -17.99 -10.10 4.45
C TRP A 311 -19.22 -10.99 4.35
N ASP A 312 -19.83 -11.36 5.47
CA ASP A 312 -21.00 -12.24 5.51
C ASP A 312 -22.21 -11.60 4.82
N TYR A 313 -22.34 -10.27 4.94
CA TYR A 313 -23.54 -9.53 4.49
C TYR A 313 -23.60 -9.29 2.98
N PHE A 314 -22.52 -9.50 2.23
CA PHE A 314 -22.56 -9.40 0.77
C PHE A 314 -23.53 -10.42 0.15
N THR A 315 -23.66 -11.57 0.79
CA THR A 315 -24.51 -12.66 0.33
C THR A 315 -26.00 -12.35 0.50
N VAL A 316 -26.39 -11.47 1.43
CA VAL A 316 -27.80 -11.17 1.73
C VAL A 316 -28.31 -9.86 1.09
N ALA A 317 -27.45 -9.11 0.44
CA ALA A 317 -27.81 -7.85 -0.19
C ALA A 317 -28.92 -7.95 -1.27
N PRO A 318 -29.05 -9.02 -2.07
CA PRO A 318 -30.14 -9.15 -3.05
C PRO A 318 -31.56 -9.16 -2.44
N TYR A 319 -31.69 -9.43 -1.15
CA TYR A 319 -33.00 -9.67 -0.51
C TYR A 319 -33.74 -8.38 -0.10
N PHE A 320 -33.25 -7.21 -0.51
CA PHE A 320 -34.06 -5.99 -0.50
C PHE A 320 -35.12 -5.95 -1.60
N PHE A 321 -34.97 -6.76 -2.66
CA PHE A 321 -36.02 -6.98 -3.66
C PHE A 321 -37.15 -7.86 -3.08
N PRO A 322 -38.42 -7.59 -3.43
CA PRO A 322 -39.52 -8.42 -2.97
C PRO A 322 -39.42 -9.84 -3.56
N ASP A 323 -39.81 -10.84 -2.75
CA ASP A 323 -39.93 -12.23 -3.15
C ASP A 323 -38.68 -12.80 -3.88
N ARG A 324 -37.48 -12.38 -3.46
CA ARG A 324 -36.24 -12.76 -4.12
C ARG A 324 -35.90 -14.21 -3.85
N ASP A 325 -35.91 -15.03 -4.90
CA ASP A 325 -35.51 -16.43 -4.84
C ASP A 325 -33.97 -16.54 -4.95
N PRO A 326 -33.30 -17.27 -4.03
CA PRO A 326 -31.84 -17.50 -4.11
C PRO A 326 -31.36 -18.05 -5.45
N SER A 327 -32.14 -18.90 -6.12
CA SER A 327 -31.78 -19.47 -7.42
C SER A 327 -31.70 -18.45 -8.57
N THR A 328 -32.21 -17.25 -8.36
CA THR A 328 -32.15 -16.14 -9.34
C THR A 328 -30.89 -15.30 -9.23
N VAL A 329 -30.10 -15.46 -8.17
CA VAL A 329 -28.81 -14.78 -8.00
C VAL A 329 -27.71 -15.65 -8.56
N LYS A 330 -27.11 -15.27 -9.68
CA LYS A 330 -26.19 -16.12 -10.45
C LYS A 330 -24.84 -15.49 -10.78
N SER A 331 -24.70 -14.20 -10.53
CA SER A 331 -23.48 -13.49 -10.96
C SER A 331 -23.03 -12.47 -9.91
N PHE A 332 -21.74 -12.49 -9.64
CA PHE A 332 -21.08 -11.68 -8.63
C PHE A 332 -19.77 -11.11 -9.13
N ALA A 333 -19.57 -9.82 -8.99
CA ALA A 333 -18.26 -9.19 -9.10
C ALA A 333 -17.83 -8.68 -7.73
N MET A 334 -16.63 -9.08 -7.28
CA MET A 334 -16.05 -8.58 -6.03
C MET A 334 -14.89 -7.66 -6.33
N LEU A 335 -15.04 -6.37 -6.07
CA LEU A 335 -14.04 -5.33 -6.24
C LEU A 335 -13.29 -5.13 -4.93
N GLY A 336 -12.04 -5.60 -4.86
CA GLY A 336 -11.29 -5.80 -3.63
C GLY A 336 -11.61 -7.17 -3.03
N SER A 337 -11.17 -8.25 -3.67
CA SER A 337 -11.53 -9.61 -3.26
C SER A 337 -10.62 -10.18 -2.16
N ALA A 338 -9.51 -9.54 -1.91
CA ALA A 338 -8.47 -10.00 -0.99
C ALA A 338 -8.13 -11.49 -1.21
N THR A 339 -8.12 -12.33 -0.17
CA THR A 339 -7.83 -13.76 -0.31
C THR A 339 -9.06 -14.62 -0.63
N GLY A 340 -10.19 -14.01 -1.03
CA GLY A 340 -11.35 -14.71 -1.56
C GLY A 340 -12.39 -15.16 -0.52
N THR A 341 -12.49 -14.51 0.64
CA THR A 341 -13.52 -14.84 1.67
C THR A 341 -14.93 -14.73 1.11
N VAL A 342 -15.33 -13.58 0.56
CA VAL A 342 -16.67 -13.34 0.01
C VAL A 342 -16.96 -14.21 -1.22
N PRO A 343 -16.07 -14.31 -2.22
CA PRO A 343 -16.24 -15.23 -3.35
C PRO A 343 -16.52 -16.66 -2.94
N LYS A 344 -15.82 -17.17 -1.93
CA LYS A 344 -16.02 -18.54 -1.42
C LYS A 344 -17.38 -18.72 -0.75
N GLN A 345 -17.82 -17.74 0.05
CA GLN A 345 -19.18 -17.74 0.63
C GLN A 345 -20.23 -17.72 -0.48
N PHE A 346 -20.02 -16.92 -1.53
CA PHE A 346 -20.95 -16.81 -2.64
C PHE A 346 -21.09 -18.14 -3.40
N LEU A 347 -19.98 -18.84 -3.69
CA LEU A 347 -20.00 -20.18 -4.30
C LEU A 347 -20.78 -21.20 -3.43
N ALA A 348 -20.52 -21.19 -2.12
CA ALA A 348 -21.16 -22.13 -1.20
C ALA A 348 -22.68 -21.92 -1.05
N VAL A 349 -23.13 -20.65 -1.23
CA VAL A 349 -24.54 -20.27 -1.08
C VAL A 349 -25.33 -20.40 -2.39
N TYR A 350 -24.74 -19.93 -3.51
CA TYR A 350 -25.43 -19.80 -4.80
C TYR A 350 -25.05 -20.88 -5.82
N GLY A 351 -24.11 -21.75 -5.45
CA GLY A 351 -23.72 -22.93 -6.22
C GLY A 351 -22.47 -22.74 -7.09
N ALA A 352 -21.89 -23.87 -7.47
CA ALA A 352 -20.62 -23.93 -8.22
C ALA A 352 -20.70 -23.30 -9.63
N ASP A 353 -21.89 -23.23 -10.22
CA ASP A 353 -22.12 -22.65 -11.54
C ASP A 353 -22.24 -21.12 -11.52
N ALA A 354 -22.26 -20.51 -10.33
CA ALA A 354 -22.33 -19.04 -10.23
C ALA A 354 -21.13 -18.38 -10.93
N LYS A 355 -21.42 -17.35 -11.72
CA LYS A 355 -20.36 -16.53 -12.35
C LYS A 355 -19.77 -15.62 -11.29
N ILE A 356 -18.49 -15.75 -11.01
CA ILE A 356 -17.76 -14.90 -10.06
C ILE A 356 -16.52 -14.33 -10.72
N ASP A 357 -16.45 -13.01 -10.72
CA ASP A 357 -15.26 -12.26 -11.10
C ASP A 357 -14.72 -11.54 -9.85
N ALA A 358 -13.59 -12.00 -9.33
CA ALA A 358 -12.95 -11.48 -8.13
C ALA A 358 -11.72 -10.64 -8.51
N VAL A 359 -11.82 -9.33 -8.30
CA VAL A 359 -10.77 -8.36 -8.68
C VAL A 359 -9.97 -7.98 -7.45
N GLU A 360 -8.66 -8.15 -7.52
CA GLU A 360 -7.72 -7.78 -6.47
C GLU A 360 -6.48 -7.15 -7.12
N ILE A 361 -6.15 -5.93 -6.69
CA ILE A 361 -5.05 -5.18 -7.30
C ILE A 361 -3.68 -5.82 -7.04
N ASP A 362 -3.54 -6.55 -5.94
CA ASP A 362 -2.28 -7.13 -5.52
C ASP A 362 -2.19 -8.64 -5.85
N PRO A 363 -1.45 -9.05 -6.89
CA PRO A 363 -1.31 -10.45 -7.24
C PRO A 363 -0.65 -11.29 -6.13
N ALA A 364 0.11 -10.66 -5.21
CA ALA A 364 0.70 -11.37 -4.08
C ALA A 364 -0.38 -11.78 -3.06
N ILE A 365 -1.43 -10.97 -2.86
CA ILE A 365 -2.58 -11.33 -2.02
C ILE A 365 -3.31 -12.53 -2.61
N ILE A 366 -3.53 -12.56 -3.93
CA ILE A 366 -4.13 -13.72 -4.62
C ILE A 366 -3.28 -14.98 -4.40
N ALA A 367 -1.95 -14.86 -4.53
CA ALA A 367 -1.03 -15.99 -4.30
C ALA A 367 -1.09 -16.49 -2.84
N MET A 368 -1.14 -15.58 -1.85
CA MET A 368 -1.34 -15.94 -0.44
C MET A 368 -2.72 -16.55 -0.20
N GLY A 369 -3.74 -16.09 -0.92
CA GLY A 369 -5.07 -16.70 -0.94
C GLY A 369 -5.04 -18.17 -1.37
N ARG A 370 -4.33 -18.47 -2.45
CA ARG A 370 -4.13 -19.84 -2.94
C ARG A 370 -3.36 -20.72 -1.94
N LYS A 371 -2.35 -20.15 -1.30
CA LYS A 371 -1.46 -20.87 -0.38
C LYS A 371 -2.10 -21.16 0.99
N HIS A 372 -2.82 -20.21 1.56
CA HIS A 372 -3.26 -20.28 2.95
C HIS A 372 -4.78 -20.24 3.16
N PHE A 373 -5.56 -19.75 2.18
CA PHE A 373 -7.00 -19.55 2.31
C PHE A 373 -7.82 -20.48 1.42
N GLN A 374 -7.19 -21.45 0.76
CA GLN A 374 -7.90 -22.34 -0.18
C GLN A 374 -8.67 -21.57 -1.27
N LEU A 375 -8.12 -20.45 -1.74
CA LEU A 375 -8.65 -19.79 -2.93
C LEU A 375 -8.41 -20.73 -4.12
N ARG A 376 -9.48 -21.11 -4.80
CA ARG A 376 -9.44 -21.97 -6.00
C ARG A 376 -10.38 -21.35 -7.04
N ASP A 377 -9.82 -20.78 -8.09
CA ASP A 377 -10.58 -20.30 -9.24
C ASP A 377 -10.57 -21.33 -10.38
N ALA A 378 -11.15 -20.98 -11.51
CA ALA A 378 -11.26 -21.88 -12.67
C ALA A 378 -9.90 -22.38 -13.20
N SER A 379 -8.79 -21.69 -12.89
CA SER A 379 -7.44 -22.13 -13.27
C SER A 379 -6.90 -23.23 -12.36
N ASP A 380 -7.36 -23.27 -11.12
CA ASP A 380 -6.92 -24.21 -10.08
C ASP A 380 -7.89 -25.37 -9.92
N ASP A 381 -9.20 -25.13 -10.13
CA ASP A 381 -10.28 -26.08 -9.87
C ASP A 381 -11.35 -26.06 -10.97
N PRO A 382 -11.41 -27.10 -11.84
CA PRO A 382 -12.39 -27.18 -12.90
C PRO A 382 -13.84 -27.38 -12.41
N THR A 383 -14.06 -27.65 -11.12
CA THR A 383 -15.42 -27.74 -10.55
C THR A 383 -16.07 -26.36 -10.39
N HIS A 384 -15.29 -25.27 -10.47
CA HIS A 384 -15.75 -23.89 -10.44
C HIS A 384 -15.40 -23.14 -11.76
N PRO A 385 -15.94 -23.56 -12.91
CA PRO A 385 -15.50 -23.09 -14.22
C PRO A 385 -15.76 -21.59 -14.46
N ASN A 386 -16.68 -21.00 -13.71
CA ASN A 386 -17.12 -19.60 -13.85
C ASN A 386 -16.54 -18.68 -12.76
N TYR A 387 -15.67 -19.17 -11.86
CA TYR A 387 -14.97 -18.35 -10.89
C TYR A 387 -13.60 -17.95 -11.44
N LYS A 388 -13.36 -16.64 -11.53
CA LYS A 388 -12.10 -16.06 -12.03
C LYS A 388 -11.56 -15.02 -11.08
N THR A 389 -10.24 -15.02 -10.90
CA THR A 389 -9.50 -13.96 -10.20
C THR A 389 -8.79 -13.07 -11.21
N HIS A 390 -8.85 -11.75 -10.99
CA HIS A 390 -8.28 -10.73 -11.86
C HIS A 390 -7.31 -9.84 -11.06
N PRO A 391 -5.99 -9.92 -11.32
CA PRO A 391 -5.02 -9.01 -10.72
C PRO A 391 -5.03 -7.66 -11.43
N ASP A 392 -5.96 -6.77 -11.06
CA ASP A 392 -6.19 -5.49 -11.74
C ASP A 392 -6.79 -4.43 -10.80
N ASP A 393 -6.72 -3.15 -11.19
CA ASP A 393 -7.47 -2.09 -10.53
C ASP A 393 -8.97 -2.28 -10.73
N ALA A 394 -9.74 -2.18 -9.65
CA ALA A 394 -11.17 -2.47 -9.64
C ALA A 394 -11.98 -1.61 -10.61
N ARG A 395 -11.70 -0.30 -10.68
CA ARG A 395 -12.42 0.63 -11.55
C ARG A 395 -12.02 0.45 -13.01
N TYR A 396 -10.72 0.25 -13.26
CA TYR A 396 -10.22 0.00 -14.61
C TYR A 396 -10.77 -1.32 -15.17
N TRP A 397 -10.73 -2.39 -14.35
CA TRP A 397 -11.27 -3.68 -14.76
C TRP A 397 -12.77 -3.60 -15.07
N LEU A 398 -13.57 -2.98 -14.19
CA LEU A 398 -15.01 -2.85 -14.40
C LEU A 398 -15.31 -2.07 -15.69
N ALA A 399 -14.58 -0.99 -15.96
CA ALA A 399 -14.76 -0.15 -17.14
C ALA A 399 -14.37 -0.85 -18.45
N THR A 400 -13.42 -1.82 -18.41
CA THR A 400 -12.85 -2.39 -19.65
C THR A 400 -13.28 -3.83 -19.91
N GLN A 401 -13.57 -4.61 -18.88
CA GLN A 401 -13.84 -6.05 -18.97
C GLN A 401 -15.14 -6.47 -18.28
N GLY A 402 -15.75 -5.57 -17.50
CA GLY A 402 -16.94 -5.87 -16.70
C GLY A 402 -18.10 -6.37 -17.55
N GLY A 403 -18.83 -7.35 -16.97
CA GLY A 403 -20.08 -7.88 -17.52
C GLY A 403 -21.29 -7.25 -16.85
N SER A 404 -22.39 -8.00 -16.79
CA SER A 404 -23.58 -7.65 -16.01
C SER A 404 -23.72 -8.61 -14.84
N TYR A 405 -24.01 -8.07 -13.62
CA TYR A 405 -23.98 -8.82 -12.38
C TYR A 405 -25.24 -8.59 -11.53
N ASP A 406 -25.64 -9.62 -10.80
CA ASP A 406 -26.70 -9.53 -9.81
C ASP A 406 -26.22 -8.85 -8.52
N VAL A 407 -24.92 -9.00 -8.22
CA VAL A 407 -24.28 -8.34 -7.09
C VAL A 407 -22.91 -7.81 -7.53
N ILE A 408 -22.64 -6.54 -7.24
CA ILE A 408 -21.30 -5.97 -7.31
C ILE A 408 -20.91 -5.55 -5.90
N GLY A 409 -19.97 -6.28 -5.30
CA GLY A 409 -19.43 -6.00 -3.98
C GLY A 409 -18.18 -5.13 -4.06
N MET A 410 -18.04 -4.18 -3.15
CA MET A 410 -16.93 -3.24 -3.05
C MET A 410 -16.37 -3.27 -1.64
N ASP A 411 -15.16 -3.81 -1.50
CA ASP A 411 -14.39 -3.88 -0.24
C ASP A 411 -12.91 -3.64 -0.52
N ALA A 412 -12.64 -2.60 -1.30
CA ALA A 412 -11.29 -2.22 -1.68
C ALA A 412 -10.77 -1.15 -0.71
N TYR A 413 -9.97 -1.58 0.25
CA TYR A 413 -9.30 -0.71 1.22
C TYR A 413 -7.80 -0.69 0.99
N HIS A 414 -7.23 0.51 1.03
CA HIS A 414 -5.82 0.72 1.29
C HIS A 414 -5.70 1.31 2.69
N GLN A 415 -5.80 0.46 3.68
CA GLN A 415 -6.02 0.84 5.07
C GLN A 415 -5.19 2.04 5.54
N PRO A 416 -5.83 2.96 6.29
CA PRO A 416 -7.23 2.91 6.74
C PRO A 416 -8.24 3.45 5.70
N TYR A 417 -7.78 3.82 4.50
CA TYR A 417 -8.56 4.58 3.52
C TYR A 417 -9.21 3.71 2.46
N ILE A 418 -10.40 4.15 1.99
CA ILE A 418 -10.96 3.72 0.72
C ILE A 418 -10.31 4.57 -0.38
N PRO A 419 -9.78 3.99 -1.47
CA PRO A 419 -9.26 4.76 -2.59
C PRO A 419 -10.33 5.72 -3.12
N PHE A 420 -10.05 7.02 -3.18
CA PHE A 420 -11.04 8.04 -3.48
C PHE A 420 -11.80 7.80 -4.79
N HIS A 421 -11.12 7.27 -5.81
CA HIS A 421 -11.69 6.98 -7.13
C HIS A 421 -12.70 5.81 -7.12
N LEU A 422 -12.82 5.08 -6.01
CA LEU A 422 -13.82 4.03 -5.77
C LEU A 422 -14.97 4.50 -4.86
N ALA A 423 -15.07 5.80 -4.59
CA ALA A 423 -16.07 6.38 -3.69
C ALA A 423 -16.88 7.52 -4.34
N THR A 424 -16.78 7.72 -5.66
CA THR A 424 -17.33 8.86 -6.39
C THR A 424 -18.65 8.52 -7.10
N VAL A 425 -19.44 9.57 -7.41
CA VAL A 425 -20.68 9.42 -8.20
C VAL A 425 -20.39 8.74 -9.53
N GLU A 426 -19.30 9.12 -10.20
CA GLU A 426 -18.88 8.57 -11.50
C GLU A 426 -18.55 7.06 -11.40
N PHE A 427 -17.90 6.66 -10.31
CA PHE A 427 -17.65 5.24 -10.07
C PHE A 427 -18.94 4.46 -9.77
N PHE A 428 -19.81 4.99 -8.93
CA PHE A 428 -21.09 4.35 -8.64
C PHE A 428 -22.00 4.29 -9.87
N GLN A 429 -21.92 5.28 -10.78
CA GLN A 429 -22.62 5.19 -12.08
C GLN A 429 -22.06 4.03 -12.91
N LEU A 430 -20.73 3.89 -13.00
CA LEU A 430 -20.09 2.75 -13.68
C LEU A 430 -20.56 1.42 -13.07
N VAL A 431 -20.62 1.31 -11.73
CA VAL A 431 -21.13 0.12 -11.04
C VAL A 431 -22.57 -0.16 -11.45
N LYS A 432 -23.43 0.85 -11.45
CA LYS A 432 -24.85 0.73 -11.82
C LYS A 432 -25.04 0.24 -13.26
N ASP A 433 -24.22 0.75 -14.18
CA ASP A 433 -24.27 0.38 -15.61
C ASP A 433 -23.93 -1.12 -15.84
N HIS A 434 -23.25 -1.75 -14.86
CA HIS A 434 -22.88 -3.16 -14.88
C HIS A 434 -23.79 -4.04 -13.99
N LEU A 435 -24.88 -3.49 -13.45
CA LEU A 435 -25.86 -4.29 -12.70
C LEU A 435 -26.97 -4.83 -13.61
N THR A 436 -27.44 -6.03 -13.31
CA THR A 436 -28.72 -6.52 -13.85
C THR A 436 -29.88 -5.66 -13.35
N PRO A 437 -31.07 -5.71 -13.98
CA PRO A 437 -32.23 -4.91 -13.52
C PRO A 437 -32.56 -5.10 -12.04
N ASP A 438 -32.39 -6.32 -11.51
CA ASP A 438 -32.60 -6.68 -10.10
C ASP A 438 -31.26 -6.78 -9.34
N GLY A 439 -30.23 -6.13 -9.85
CA GLY A 439 -28.91 -6.13 -9.26
C GLY A 439 -28.74 -5.13 -8.11
N VAL A 440 -27.75 -5.39 -7.27
CA VAL A 440 -27.39 -4.57 -6.11
C VAL A 440 -25.90 -4.23 -6.09
N ALA A 441 -25.61 -3.01 -5.71
CA ALA A 441 -24.25 -2.56 -5.36
C ALA A 441 -24.08 -2.63 -3.84
N VAL A 442 -23.00 -3.26 -3.37
CA VAL A 442 -22.75 -3.48 -1.94
C VAL A 442 -21.43 -2.88 -1.55
N VAL A 443 -21.42 -1.99 -0.57
CA VAL A 443 -20.19 -1.33 -0.08
C VAL A 443 -19.98 -1.67 1.38
N ASN A 444 -18.80 -2.13 1.73
CA ASN A 444 -18.35 -2.19 3.12
C ASN A 444 -17.83 -0.81 3.56
N ALA A 445 -18.41 -0.25 4.61
CA ALA A 445 -17.99 1.03 5.20
C ALA A 445 -17.62 0.82 6.67
N GLY A 446 -16.37 1.07 7.01
CA GLY A 446 -15.90 1.03 8.40
C GLY A 446 -16.51 2.17 9.21
N LYS A 447 -16.92 1.89 10.46
CA LYS A 447 -17.25 2.90 11.45
C LYS A 447 -16.01 3.36 12.20
N GLY A 448 -15.98 4.61 12.55
CA GLY A 448 -15.03 5.13 13.50
C GLY A 448 -15.30 4.60 14.92
N PRO A 449 -14.43 4.95 15.90
CA PRO A 449 -14.65 4.65 17.31
C PRO A 449 -15.99 5.20 17.80
N ASP A 450 -16.51 4.59 18.86
CA ASP A 450 -17.78 4.95 19.46
C ASP A 450 -18.99 4.90 18.49
N GLY A 451 -18.82 4.17 17.37
CA GLY A 451 -19.85 3.99 16.35
C GLY A 451 -19.99 5.18 15.40
N ASP A 452 -18.99 6.02 15.26
CA ASP A 452 -19.00 7.18 14.34
C ASP A 452 -19.19 6.70 12.89
N ASP A 453 -20.35 7.05 12.30
CA ASP A 453 -20.84 6.59 11.01
C ASP A 453 -20.58 7.57 9.85
N ARG A 454 -19.81 8.64 10.07
CA ARG A 454 -19.61 9.72 9.09
C ARG A 454 -19.17 9.22 7.71
N LEU A 455 -18.33 8.19 7.65
CA LEU A 455 -17.91 7.59 6.38
C LEU A 455 -19.07 6.90 5.67
N GLY A 456 -19.84 6.09 6.40
CA GLY A 456 -21.02 5.41 5.87
C GLY A 456 -22.06 6.42 5.35
N VAL A 457 -22.34 7.49 6.11
CA VAL A 457 -23.26 8.57 5.72
C VAL A 457 -22.78 9.28 4.44
N ALA A 458 -21.49 9.59 4.31
CA ALA A 458 -20.94 10.25 3.13
C ALA A 458 -21.01 9.37 1.88
N LEU A 459 -20.66 8.07 2.02
CA LEU A 459 -20.76 7.11 0.93
C LEU A 459 -22.23 6.85 0.53
N ALA A 460 -23.12 6.62 1.50
CA ALA A 460 -24.54 6.44 1.23
C ALA A 460 -25.17 7.66 0.52
N GLY A 461 -24.81 8.87 0.96
CA GLY A 461 -25.21 10.11 0.29
C GLY A 461 -24.71 10.23 -1.15
N THR A 462 -23.48 9.74 -1.41
CA THR A 462 -22.91 9.69 -2.78
C THR A 462 -23.62 8.63 -3.62
N MET A 463 -23.84 7.42 -3.08
CA MET A 463 -24.60 6.35 -3.75
C MET A 463 -26.03 6.78 -4.12
N ARG A 464 -26.68 7.59 -3.27
CA ARG A 464 -28.04 8.11 -3.50
C ARG A 464 -28.14 9.05 -4.71
N GLN A 465 -27.05 9.61 -5.20
CA GLN A 465 -27.06 10.38 -6.45
C GLN A 465 -27.24 9.48 -7.68
N VAL A 466 -26.98 8.18 -7.53
CA VAL A 466 -26.97 7.20 -8.63
C VAL A 466 -28.10 6.18 -8.47
N PHE A 467 -28.22 5.59 -7.28
CA PHE A 467 -29.21 4.54 -6.99
C PHE A 467 -30.53 5.13 -6.52
N PRO A 468 -31.69 4.60 -6.96
CA PRO A 468 -32.99 5.09 -6.54
C PRO A 468 -33.26 4.92 -5.04
N GLN A 469 -32.68 3.87 -4.43
CA GLN A 469 -32.73 3.63 -2.98
C GLN A 469 -31.39 3.05 -2.52
N VAL A 470 -30.98 3.39 -1.31
CA VAL A 470 -29.80 2.85 -0.63
C VAL A 470 -30.23 2.39 0.76
N PHE A 471 -29.88 1.18 1.13
CA PHE A 471 -30.18 0.60 2.43
C PHE A 471 -28.91 0.45 3.26
N VAL A 472 -29.07 0.45 4.58
CA VAL A 472 -27.98 0.33 5.55
C VAL A 472 -28.23 -0.88 6.44
N ILE A 473 -27.19 -1.72 6.58
CA ILE A 473 -27.14 -2.83 7.54
C ILE A 473 -25.95 -2.58 8.46
N ASP A 474 -26.18 -2.52 9.77
CA ASP A 474 -25.09 -2.57 10.75
C ASP A 474 -24.63 -4.02 10.94
N THR A 475 -23.32 -4.24 10.90
CA THR A 475 -22.79 -5.59 11.10
C THR A 475 -22.82 -5.99 12.57
N ALA A 476 -23.00 -7.28 12.87
CA ALA A 476 -22.99 -7.80 14.23
C ALA A 476 -21.58 -7.83 14.83
N GLY A 477 -20.55 -7.93 13.99
CA GLY A 477 -19.13 -7.92 14.35
C GLY A 477 -18.34 -6.85 13.60
N PHE A 478 -17.15 -6.54 14.07
CA PHE A 478 -16.14 -5.64 13.45
C PHE A 478 -16.51 -4.15 13.35
N GLY A 479 -17.72 -3.73 13.76
CA GLY A 479 -18.09 -2.31 13.75
C GLY A 479 -18.14 -1.67 12.35
N ASN A 480 -18.72 -2.37 11.37
CA ASN A 480 -18.90 -1.88 10.02
C ASN A 480 -20.37 -1.59 9.70
N GLN A 481 -20.58 -0.89 8.59
CA GLN A 481 -21.89 -0.75 7.93
C GLN A 481 -21.78 -1.31 6.51
N ILE A 482 -22.83 -2.01 6.09
CA ILE A 482 -22.99 -2.43 4.71
C ILE A 482 -24.04 -1.54 4.04
N LEU A 483 -23.62 -0.87 2.98
CA LEU A 483 -24.48 -0.01 2.18
C LEU A 483 -24.92 -0.78 0.94
N VAL A 484 -26.22 -0.82 0.67
CA VAL A 484 -26.80 -1.57 -0.45
C VAL A 484 -27.59 -0.64 -1.35
N GLY A 485 -27.04 -0.34 -2.54
CA GLY A 485 -27.71 0.41 -3.60
C GLY A 485 -28.46 -0.54 -4.53
N VAL A 486 -29.76 -0.35 -4.68
CA VAL A 486 -30.60 -1.17 -5.59
C VAL A 486 -30.72 -0.51 -6.97
N ASN A 487 -30.64 -1.31 -8.05
CA ASN A 487 -30.65 -0.77 -9.41
C ASN A 487 -32.01 -0.18 -9.86
N ARG A 488 -33.13 -0.66 -9.29
CA ARG A 488 -34.46 -0.11 -9.50
C ARG A 488 -35.22 0.04 -8.16
N PRO A 489 -36.27 0.87 -8.11
CA PRO A 489 -37.07 1.01 -6.89
C PRO A 489 -37.67 -0.32 -6.43
N VAL A 490 -37.63 -0.58 -5.12
CA VAL A 490 -38.13 -1.82 -4.50
C VAL A 490 -39.31 -1.59 -3.53
N GLY A 491 -39.79 -0.35 -3.38
CA GLY A 491 -40.77 0.01 -2.38
C GLY A 491 -40.16 0.01 -0.96
N ASP A 492 -40.82 -0.63 0.00
CA ASP A 492 -40.30 -0.80 1.36
C ASP A 492 -39.29 -1.94 1.38
N GLY A 493 -38.00 -1.63 1.10
CA GLY A 493 -36.96 -2.64 1.03
C GLY A 493 -36.64 -3.26 2.39
N ALA A 494 -36.80 -2.53 3.50
CA ALA A 494 -36.57 -3.11 4.83
C ALA A 494 -37.65 -4.15 5.17
N LEU A 495 -38.88 -3.90 4.78
CA LEU A 495 -39.98 -4.86 4.90
C LEU A 495 -39.76 -6.07 3.99
N ASN A 496 -39.30 -5.86 2.74
CA ASN A 496 -38.96 -6.94 1.82
C ASN A 496 -37.88 -7.83 2.41
N PHE A 497 -36.82 -7.24 2.96
CA PHE A 497 -35.70 -7.98 3.59
C PHE A 497 -36.23 -8.86 4.73
N LYS A 498 -37.11 -8.30 5.60
CA LYS A 498 -37.72 -9.09 6.66
C LYS A 498 -38.63 -10.21 6.14
N GLN A 499 -39.45 -9.97 5.12
CA GLN A 499 -40.31 -10.98 4.51
C GLN A 499 -39.53 -12.09 3.83
N ASN A 500 -38.40 -11.76 3.19
CA ASN A 500 -37.48 -12.75 2.64
C ASN A 500 -36.81 -13.58 3.75
N TYR A 501 -36.41 -12.97 4.87
CA TYR A 501 -35.92 -13.67 6.04
C TYR A 501 -36.94 -14.70 6.57
N ASP A 502 -38.19 -14.31 6.75
CA ASP A 502 -39.27 -15.16 7.28
C ASP A 502 -39.50 -16.40 6.40
N ARG A 503 -39.09 -16.38 5.13
CA ARG A 503 -39.25 -17.47 4.14
C ARG A 503 -37.93 -18.18 3.79
N MET A 504 -36.79 -17.67 4.24
CA MET A 504 -35.47 -18.15 3.86
C MET A 504 -35.22 -19.58 4.38
N GLN A 505 -34.93 -20.50 3.46
CA GLN A 505 -34.62 -21.90 3.80
C GLN A 505 -33.12 -22.22 3.70
N VAL A 506 -32.32 -21.35 3.09
CA VAL A 506 -30.87 -21.53 2.99
C VAL A 506 -30.21 -21.14 4.33
N PRO A 507 -29.58 -22.09 5.06
CA PRO A 507 -29.16 -21.84 6.44
C PRO A 507 -28.19 -20.67 6.60
N VAL A 508 -27.23 -20.51 5.68
CA VAL A 508 -26.26 -19.39 5.71
C VAL A 508 -26.98 -18.04 5.56
N LEU A 509 -27.84 -17.93 4.55
CA LEU A 509 -28.59 -16.69 4.30
C LEU A 509 -29.51 -16.36 5.47
N HIS A 510 -30.22 -17.35 6.00
CA HIS A 510 -31.10 -17.17 7.17
C HIS A 510 -30.30 -16.70 8.39
N THR A 511 -29.12 -17.28 8.65
CA THR A 511 -28.27 -16.89 9.78
C THR A 511 -27.78 -15.44 9.64
N VAL A 512 -27.30 -15.06 8.46
CA VAL A 512 -26.78 -13.70 8.24
C VAL A 512 -27.91 -12.66 8.27
N MET A 513 -29.07 -12.99 7.70
CA MET A 513 -30.25 -12.10 7.79
C MET A 513 -30.76 -11.95 9.23
N ASP A 514 -30.70 -13.03 10.03
CA ASP A 514 -31.01 -12.97 11.46
C ASP A 514 -30.08 -12.04 12.22
N TRP A 515 -28.78 -12.11 11.93
CA TRP A 515 -27.79 -11.18 12.50
C TRP A 515 -28.09 -9.71 12.11
N ALA A 516 -28.41 -9.47 10.84
CA ALA A 516 -28.78 -8.12 10.36
C ALA A 516 -30.00 -7.55 11.09
N LEU A 517 -31.02 -8.40 11.34
CA LEU A 517 -32.29 -7.96 11.94
C LEU A 517 -32.24 -7.87 13.47
N ARG A 518 -31.39 -8.66 14.15
CA ARG A 518 -31.42 -8.80 15.61
C ARG A 518 -30.17 -8.32 16.34
N LEU A 519 -29.00 -8.39 15.69
CA LEU A 519 -27.71 -8.12 16.34
C LEU A 519 -27.07 -6.82 15.85
N GLY A 520 -27.55 -6.24 14.76
CA GLY A 520 -27.09 -4.93 14.29
C GLY A 520 -27.33 -3.84 15.33
N ALA A 521 -26.46 -2.82 15.38
CA ALA A 521 -26.58 -1.70 16.31
C ALA A 521 -27.83 -0.84 16.04
N ALA A 522 -28.33 -0.86 14.80
CA ALA A 522 -29.57 -0.21 14.38
C ALA A 522 -30.37 -1.15 13.47
N PRO A 523 -31.70 -0.99 13.39
CA PRO A 523 -32.52 -1.74 12.44
C PRO A 523 -32.10 -1.49 11.00
N VAL A 524 -32.23 -2.52 10.15
CA VAL A 524 -32.08 -2.37 8.69
C VAL A 524 -33.05 -1.30 8.20
N HIS A 525 -32.56 -0.27 7.51
CA HIS A 525 -33.32 0.88 7.10
C HIS A 525 -32.86 1.46 5.75
N GLU A 526 -33.75 2.25 5.13
CA GLU A 526 -33.40 3.05 3.95
C GLU A 526 -32.69 4.33 4.38
N PHE A 527 -31.58 4.64 3.69
CA PHE A 527 -30.91 5.95 3.79
C PHE A 527 -31.69 6.98 2.96
N LEU A 528 -32.32 7.93 3.63
CA LEU A 528 -33.13 8.96 2.98
C LEU A 528 -32.24 10.14 2.50
N PRO A 529 -32.66 10.90 1.48
CA PRO A 529 -31.96 12.11 1.06
C PRO A 529 -31.75 13.14 2.18
N THR A 530 -32.66 13.17 3.16
CA THR A 530 -32.57 14.04 4.36
C THR A 530 -31.48 13.64 5.32
N ASP A 531 -30.95 12.41 5.21
CA ASP A 531 -29.89 11.90 6.08
C ASP A 531 -28.49 12.31 5.56
N ALA A 532 -28.40 12.76 4.30
CA ALA A 532 -27.17 13.22 3.69
C ALA A 532 -26.66 14.50 4.37
N ARG A 533 -25.52 14.38 5.05
CA ARG A 533 -24.85 15.49 5.77
C ARG A 533 -23.64 16.04 5.03
N TYR A 534 -23.22 15.37 3.97
CA TYR A 534 -22.01 15.68 3.20
C TYR A 534 -22.37 15.86 1.73
N ALA A 535 -21.60 16.71 1.05
CA ALA A 535 -21.66 16.77 -0.40
C ALA A 535 -21.25 15.43 -1.00
N ALA A 536 -21.90 15.01 -2.07
CA ALA A 536 -21.54 13.80 -2.79
C ALA A 536 -20.11 13.89 -3.31
N PHE A 537 -19.37 12.79 -3.23
CA PHE A 537 -18.02 12.72 -3.75
C PHE A 537 -18.03 12.60 -5.28
N THR A 538 -17.17 13.34 -5.94
CA THR A 538 -16.97 13.31 -7.39
C THR A 538 -15.49 13.05 -7.70
N ASP A 539 -15.17 12.69 -8.95
CA ASP A 539 -13.78 12.49 -9.36
C ASP A 539 -12.93 13.77 -9.19
N ASP A 540 -13.56 14.94 -9.29
CA ASP A 540 -12.93 16.24 -9.04
C ASP A 540 -12.73 16.54 -7.55
N LYS A 541 -13.64 16.07 -6.68
CA LYS A 541 -13.63 16.35 -5.25
C LYS A 541 -14.17 15.18 -4.41
N ALA A 542 -13.27 14.39 -3.88
CA ALA A 542 -13.57 13.27 -2.98
C ALA A 542 -12.66 13.29 -1.74
N PRO A 543 -12.98 14.07 -0.69
CA PRO A 543 -12.15 14.23 0.51
C PRO A 543 -12.28 13.02 1.47
N VAL A 544 -12.17 11.80 0.95
CA VAL A 544 -12.33 10.56 1.71
C VAL A 544 -11.25 10.44 2.79
N GLU A 545 -10.01 10.72 2.44
CA GLU A 545 -8.88 10.65 3.37
C GLU A 545 -9.04 11.62 4.53
N GLN A 546 -9.42 12.88 4.26
CA GLN A 546 -9.64 13.90 5.30
C GLN A 546 -10.80 13.51 6.23
N LEU A 547 -11.85 12.89 5.67
CA LEU A 547 -12.97 12.41 6.46
C LEU A 547 -12.50 11.28 7.40
N ILE A 548 -11.79 10.29 6.90
CA ILE A 548 -11.27 9.17 7.70
C ILE A 548 -10.25 9.64 8.72
N ASP A 549 -9.34 10.55 8.35
CA ASP A 549 -8.42 11.19 9.30
C ASP A 549 -9.20 11.85 10.45
N SER A 550 -10.28 12.56 10.14
CA SER A 550 -11.12 13.19 11.16
C SER A 550 -11.81 12.19 12.10
N LEU A 551 -12.09 10.95 11.63
CA LEU A 551 -12.60 9.85 12.46
C LEU A 551 -11.52 9.32 13.40
N ILE A 552 -10.31 9.12 12.87
CA ILE A 552 -9.16 8.65 13.65
C ILE A 552 -8.78 9.69 14.71
N PHE A 553 -8.85 11.00 14.38
CA PHE A 553 -8.51 12.09 15.29
C PHE A 553 -9.59 12.35 16.37
N ALA A 554 -10.83 12.00 16.12
CA ALA A 554 -11.87 12.06 17.16
C ALA A 554 -11.57 11.14 18.36
N GLN A 555 -10.73 10.10 18.16
CA GLN A 555 -10.26 9.20 19.23
C GLN A 555 -9.29 9.87 20.23
N ILE A 556 -8.73 11.01 19.88
CA ILE A 556 -7.62 11.61 20.63
C ILE A 556 -8.12 12.67 21.65
N LYS A 557 -9.42 12.92 21.66
CA LYS A 557 -10.07 13.77 22.67
C LYS A 557 -10.61 12.94 23.82
#